data_cc643e569843831d44486c3b94d64e6d
#
_entry.id   cc643e569843831d44486c3b94d64e6d
#
_cell.length_a   1.000
_cell.length_b   1.000
_cell.length_c   1.000
_cell.angle_alpha   90.00
_cell.angle_beta   90.00
_cell.angle_gamma   90.00
#
_symmetry.space_group_name_H-M   'P 1'
#
loop_
_entity.id
_entity.type
_entity.pdbx_description
1 polymer ?
#
loop_
_entity_poly.entity_id
_entity_poly.type
_entity_poly.pdbx_seq_one_letter_code
_entity_poly.pdbx_strand_id
1 'polypeptide(L)'
;ILIYQVQVRPRITDIKIEGNVKMSTSKLRKKITFKVGDALDEQKIFTDEQDMKKLYEKSGYPDTKIKYVLGIDEATGHGTVTYQIVESPKVKIVLVTFLGAEAFSQKELRKVCKIRAHWMWSWLTGSGYFKQEEYDGDADRLTDFYHDHGYLDFEVKDVKLEHPTTNTMIVKYYLFEGHQYKVGSVKFTGNTIYTNSEIVDGLVAIQKYQNSKAKLGTNGLPMDAGDIFKPDGLAKDTEAVQDFYGSKGYIDIAQGRALRVQTVPNIEQGTMDLNFQIGEAQKTYVQKIEIHGNLKTKDRVIRRELAISPGDLFDMVRVKISKRRLEGLQYFDKVDMRPEPTDPPIAGRNDLIVNVEEQSTGNMSIGAGFSSVDALVGFAEISQGNFDLFHPPYFTGGGQKIRLRVQLGTQRQDYELFFTEPWFLGRKLALGVNLY
;
A
#
# COMPACT_ATOMS: atom_id res chain seq x y z
N ILE A 1 33.37 16.56 48.53
CA ILE A 1 31.92 16.86 48.71
C ILE A 1 31.35 16.85 47.33
N LEU A 2 30.50 15.88 47.02
CA LEU A 2 29.71 15.85 45.77
C LEU A 2 28.45 16.70 46.03
N ILE A 3 28.28 17.80 45.29
CA ILE A 3 27.10 18.65 45.36
C ILE A 3 26.22 18.27 44.17
N TYR A 4 25.07 17.67 44.41
CA TYR A 4 24.04 17.42 43.42
C TYR A 4 23.15 18.65 43.32
N GLN A 5 23.17 19.35 42.23
CA GLN A 5 22.21 20.41 41.94
C GLN A 5 20.99 19.76 41.26
N VAL A 6 19.89 19.61 41.96
CA VAL A 6 18.65 19.05 41.44
C VAL A 6 17.74 20.20 40.99
N GLN A 7 17.47 20.27 39.69
CA GLN A 7 16.50 21.21 39.14
C GLN A 7 15.14 20.50 39.01
N VAL A 8 14.15 20.91 39.75
CA VAL A 8 12.77 20.39 39.67
C VAL A 8 12.13 20.92 38.38
N ARG A 9 11.62 20.05 37.55
CA ARG A 9 10.85 20.47 36.36
C ARG A 9 9.46 20.95 36.78
N PRO A 10 9.01 22.14 36.36
CA PRO A 10 7.66 22.66 36.68
C PRO A 10 6.59 21.68 36.15
N ARG A 11 5.46 21.60 36.86
CA ARG A 11 4.30 20.84 36.40
C ARG A 11 3.34 21.72 35.65
N ILE A 12 2.81 21.19 34.52
CA ILE A 12 1.85 21.90 33.69
C ILE A 12 0.50 21.97 34.40
N THR A 13 0.01 23.17 34.66
CA THR A 13 -1.27 23.44 35.32
C THR A 13 -2.35 23.85 34.32
N ASP A 14 -1.98 24.49 33.23
CA ASP A 14 -2.95 24.91 32.22
C ASP A 14 -2.34 24.91 30.81
N ILE A 15 -3.19 24.64 29.80
CA ILE A 15 -2.83 24.63 28.39
C ILE A 15 -3.81 25.53 27.65
N LYS A 16 -3.32 26.67 27.16
CA LYS A 16 -4.10 27.66 26.42
C LYS A 16 -3.75 27.66 24.94
N ILE A 17 -4.75 27.85 24.11
CA ILE A 17 -4.61 28.05 22.68
C ILE A 17 -5.34 29.32 22.34
N GLU A 18 -4.62 30.30 21.79
CA GLU A 18 -5.12 31.65 21.51
C GLU A 18 -4.89 32.02 20.03
N GLY A 19 -5.82 32.79 19.44
CA GLY A 19 -5.71 33.28 18.07
C GLY A 19 -6.23 32.33 16.97
N ASN A 20 -6.72 31.16 17.33
CA ASN A 20 -7.29 30.19 16.39
C ASN A 20 -8.76 30.53 16.07
N VAL A 21 -9.01 31.18 14.95
CA VAL A 21 -10.35 31.54 14.45
C VAL A 21 -10.86 30.56 13.38
N LYS A 22 -9.97 30.13 12.48
CA LYS A 22 -10.29 29.25 11.35
C LYS A 22 -10.32 27.78 11.72
N MET A 23 -9.58 27.41 12.74
CA MET A 23 -9.49 26.02 13.21
C MET A 23 -10.00 25.90 14.66
N SER A 24 -10.85 24.89 14.92
CA SER A 24 -11.41 24.70 16.25
C SER A 24 -10.34 24.28 17.26
N THR A 25 -10.45 24.81 18.47
CA THR A 25 -9.56 24.45 19.61
C THR A 25 -9.56 22.94 19.87
N SER A 26 -10.70 22.26 19.71
CA SER A 26 -10.80 20.81 19.87
C SER A 26 -9.95 20.04 18.88
N LYS A 27 -9.83 20.51 17.64
CA LYS A 27 -9.00 19.89 16.59
C LYS A 27 -7.50 20.08 16.87
N LEU A 28 -7.12 21.25 17.36
CA LEU A 28 -5.75 21.57 17.76
C LEU A 28 -5.33 20.80 19.01
N ARG A 29 -6.20 20.69 20.02
CA ARG A 29 -5.93 19.92 21.25
C ARG A 29 -5.60 18.44 20.99
N LYS A 30 -6.13 17.84 19.94
CA LYS A 30 -5.78 16.46 19.53
C LYS A 30 -4.32 16.30 19.08
N LYS A 31 -3.63 17.40 18.81
CA LYS A 31 -2.21 17.41 18.43
C LYS A 31 -1.27 17.64 19.63
N ILE A 32 -1.83 17.94 20.80
CA ILE A 32 -1.07 18.11 22.04
C ILE A 32 -0.88 16.72 22.66
N THR A 33 0.37 16.34 22.88
CA THR A 33 0.76 15.02 23.37
C THR A 33 0.80 14.92 24.89
N PHE A 34 0.93 16.06 25.59
CA PHE A 34 0.98 16.13 27.05
C PHE A 34 -0.36 16.60 27.66
N LYS A 35 -0.52 16.39 28.97
CA LYS A 35 -1.73 16.71 29.74
C LYS A 35 -1.41 17.63 30.93
N VAL A 36 -2.44 18.26 31.46
CA VAL A 36 -2.34 18.96 32.74
C VAL A 36 -1.93 17.95 33.82
N GLY A 37 -0.91 18.32 34.60
CA GLY A 37 -0.28 17.47 35.63
C GLY A 37 1.07 16.85 35.18
N ASP A 38 1.37 16.80 33.89
CA ASP A 38 2.64 16.29 33.39
C ASP A 38 3.79 17.25 33.73
N ALA A 39 5.02 16.73 33.77
CA ALA A 39 6.22 17.55 33.86
C ALA A 39 6.44 18.35 32.57
N LEU A 40 6.82 19.61 32.69
CA LEU A 40 7.10 20.48 31.55
C LEU A 40 8.29 19.94 30.78
N ASP A 41 8.06 19.68 29.47
CA ASP A 41 9.03 19.16 28.53
C ASP A 41 8.98 20.03 27.26
N GLU A 42 9.95 20.92 27.12
CA GLU A 42 10.01 21.85 26.00
C GLU A 42 10.13 21.17 24.66
N GLN A 43 10.74 19.99 24.59
CA GLN A 43 10.89 19.24 23.35
C GLN A 43 9.53 18.73 22.84
N LYS A 44 8.67 18.25 23.76
CA LYS A 44 7.30 17.86 23.41
C LYS A 44 6.45 19.06 23.01
N ILE A 45 6.58 20.18 23.73
CA ILE A 45 5.85 21.41 23.41
C ILE A 45 6.22 21.93 22.03
N PHE A 46 7.51 21.89 21.67
CA PHE A 46 7.99 22.25 20.32
C PHE A 46 7.48 21.28 19.25
N THR A 47 7.48 19.97 19.55
CA THR A 47 6.94 18.97 18.61
C THR A 47 5.45 19.19 18.35
N ASP A 48 4.67 19.47 19.40
CA ASP A 48 3.25 19.76 19.28
C ASP A 48 2.98 21.07 18.52
N GLU A 49 3.82 22.11 18.71
CA GLU A 49 3.79 23.33 17.88
C GLU A 49 3.97 22.99 16.40
N GLN A 50 4.98 22.19 16.05
CA GLN A 50 5.24 21.78 14.66
C GLN A 50 4.09 20.95 14.10
N ASP A 51 3.50 20.07 14.88
CA ASP A 51 2.35 19.25 14.46
C ASP A 51 1.09 20.08 14.26
N MET A 52 0.87 21.10 15.07
CA MET A 52 -0.19 22.08 14.85
C MET A 52 0.07 22.91 13.59
N LYS A 53 1.32 23.33 13.33
CA LYS A 53 1.71 24.04 12.12
C LYS A 53 1.44 23.20 10.88
N LYS A 54 1.88 21.93 10.86
CA LYS A 54 1.58 20.98 9.77
C LYS A 54 0.07 20.82 9.54
N LEU A 55 -0.74 20.84 10.60
CA LEU A 55 -2.20 20.75 10.49
C LEU A 55 -2.80 21.96 9.78
N TYR A 56 -2.27 23.18 10.02
CA TYR A 56 -2.65 24.40 9.31
C TYR A 56 -2.22 24.36 7.85
N GLU A 57 -0.99 23.94 7.56
CA GLU A 57 -0.46 23.76 6.21
C GLU A 57 -1.31 22.79 5.38
N LYS A 58 -1.63 21.60 5.95
CA LYS A 58 -2.57 20.63 5.35
C LYS A 58 -3.97 21.19 5.10
N SER A 59 -4.38 22.18 5.87
CA SER A 59 -5.69 22.83 5.73
C SER A 59 -5.68 24.02 4.77
N GLY A 60 -4.54 24.34 4.14
CA GLY A 60 -4.39 25.42 3.15
C GLY A 60 -3.99 26.77 3.75
N TYR A 61 -3.41 26.80 4.94
CA TYR A 61 -2.91 27.98 5.63
C TYR A 61 -1.38 27.90 5.85
N PRO A 62 -0.56 27.98 4.77
CA PRO A 62 0.87 27.65 4.82
C PRO A 62 1.70 28.63 5.67
N ASP A 63 1.29 29.90 5.73
CA ASP A 63 2.04 30.96 6.41
C ASP A 63 1.57 31.20 7.85
N THR A 64 0.78 30.29 8.45
CA THR A 64 0.33 30.40 9.83
C THR A 64 1.52 30.29 10.77
N LYS A 65 1.64 31.31 11.65
CA LYS A 65 2.69 31.35 12.66
C LYS A 65 2.14 30.88 14.00
N ILE A 66 2.82 29.93 14.60
CA ILE A 66 2.50 29.43 15.94
C ILE A 66 3.74 29.63 16.80
N LYS A 67 3.56 30.11 17.99
CA LYS A 67 4.61 30.23 19.01
C LYS A 67 4.05 29.77 20.35
N TYR A 68 4.84 29.07 21.12
CA TYR A 68 4.49 28.81 22.50
C TYR A 68 5.12 29.81 23.45
N VAL A 69 4.43 30.13 24.53
CA VAL A 69 4.90 30.96 25.64
C VAL A 69 4.73 30.17 26.91
N LEU A 70 5.81 30.09 27.70
CA LEU A 70 5.84 29.42 28.99
C LEU A 70 5.69 30.45 30.11
N GLY A 71 4.64 30.31 30.90
CA GLY A 71 4.48 31.04 32.14
C GLY A 71 4.87 30.15 33.32
N ILE A 72 6.08 30.34 33.85
CA ILE A 72 6.58 29.52 34.98
C ILE A 72 6.52 30.37 36.24
N ASP A 73 5.80 29.86 37.24
CA ASP A 73 5.81 30.39 38.60
C ASP A 73 6.84 29.60 39.41
N GLU A 74 7.98 30.21 39.65
CA GLU A 74 9.08 29.60 40.40
C GLU A 74 8.74 29.33 41.86
N ALA A 75 7.80 30.09 42.46
CA ALA A 75 7.42 29.94 43.86
C ALA A 75 6.56 28.69 44.09
N THR A 76 5.70 28.34 43.13
CA THR A 76 4.77 27.22 43.22
C THR A 76 5.21 25.99 42.42
N GLY A 77 6.22 26.13 41.55
CA GLY A 77 6.65 25.07 40.63
C GLY A 77 5.62 24.73 39.54
N HIS A 78 4.71 25.66 39.25
CA HIS A 78 3.64 25.51 38.28
C HIS A 78 4.02 26.15 36.94
N GLY A 79 3.61 25.52 35.82
CA GLY A 79 3.84 26.02 34.48
C GLY A 79 2.55 26.09 33.65
N THR A 80 2.36 27.18 32.94
CA THR A 80 1.28 27.34 31.94
C THR A 80 1.89 27.37 30.57
N VAL A 81 1.34 26.59 29.62
CA VAL A 81 1.74 26.58 28.22
C VAL A 81 0.67 27.28 27.40
N THR A 82 1.04 28.38 26.74
CA THR A 82 0.12 29.13 25.87
C THR A 82 0.63 29.07 24.43
N TYR A 83 -0.15 28.45 23.51
CA TYR A 83 0.12 28.51 22.09
C TYR A 83 -0.56 29.73 21.48
N GLN A 84 0.24 30.67 20.99
CA GLN A 84 -0.21 31.87 20.32
C GLN A 84 -0.18 31.66 18.81
N ILE A 85 -1.34 31.76 18.16
CA ILE A 85 -1.54 31.45 16.76
C ILE A 85 -1.89 32.74 16.01
N VAL A 86 -1.14 33.02 14.95
CA VAL A 86 -1.45 34.07 13.98
C VAL A 86 -1.77 33.38 12.65
N GLU A 87 -3.06 33.23 12.40
CA GLU A 87 -3.55 32.51 11.21
C GLU A 87 -3.32 33.32 9.93
N SER A 88 -2.78 32.64 8.90
CA SER A 88 -2.67 33.20 7.55
C SER A 88 -4.01 33.08 6.79
N PRO A 89 -4.23 33.83 5.72
CA PRO A 89 -5.30 33.55 4.76
C PRO A 89 -5.00 32.25 3.99
N LYS A 90 -6.07 31.60 3.49
CA LYS A 90 -5.90 30.50 2.55
C LYS A 90 -5.29 31.03 1.24
N VAL A 91 -4.26 30.36 0.76
CA VAL A 91 -3.62 30.69 -0.52
C VAL A 91 -4.31 29.90 -1.63
N LYS A 92 -4.93 30.64 -2.58
CA LYS A 92 -5.59 30.08 -3.76
C LYS A 92 -4.59 29.93 -4.91
N ILE A 93 -4.55 28.76 -5.53
CA ILE A 93 -3.75 28.54 -6.73
C ILE A 93 -4.53 29.06 -7.92
N VAL A 94 -4.00 30.09 -8.59
CA VAL A 94 -4.64 30.69 -9.77
C VAL A 94 -4.26 29.94 -11.03
N LEU A 95 -3.01 29.51 -11.12
CA LEU A 95 -2.46 28.88 -12.32
C LEU A 95 -1.38 27.86 -11.95
N VAL A 96 -1.38 26.75 -12.70
CA VAL A 96 -0.30 25.76 -12.69
C VAL A 96 0.20 25.63 -14.13
N THR A 97 1.50 25.84 -14.35
CA THR A 97 2.14 25.78 -15.67
C THR A 97 3.38 24.91 -15.64
N PHE A 98 3.64 24.23 -16.76
CA PHE A 98 4.78 23.36 -16.97
C PHE A 98 5.61 23.92 -18.14
N LEU A 99 6.77 24.47 -17.83
CA LEU A 99 7.69 25.08 -18.79
C LEU A 99 8.73 24.03 -19.21
N GLY A 100 8.98 23.89 -20.49
CA GLY A 100 9.85 22.84 -21.05
C GLY A 100 9.12 21.54 -21.36
N ALA A 101 7.79 21.49 -21.19
CA ALA A 101 6.97 20.37 -21.59
C ALA A 101 6.61 20.48 -23.09
N GLU A 102 7.12 19.57 -23.90
CA GLU A 102 6.86 19.46 -25.34
C GLU A 102 6.12 18.18 -25.71
N ALA A 103 6.42 17.08 -25.00
CA ALA A 103 5.84 15.77 -25.24
C ALA A 103 4.38 15.64 -24.80
N PHE A 104 4.00 16.35 -23.73
CA PHE A 104 2.66 16.26 -23.15
C PHE A 104 2.02 17.65 -23.00
N SER A 105 0.70 17.67 -23.21
CA SER A 105 -0.06 18.90 -23.07
C SER A 105 -0.15 19.36 -21.60
N GLN A 106 -0.27 20.68 -21.39
CA GLN A 106 -0.52 21.27 -20.07
C GLN A 106 -1.73 20.64 -19.35
N LYS A 107 -2.74 20.21 -20.13
CA LYS A 107 -3.96 19.58 -19.61
C LYS A 107 -3.70 18.18 -19.06
N GLU A 108 -2.84 17.42 -19.70
CA GLU A 108 -2.44 16.08 -19.26
C GLU A 108 -1.61 16.16 -17.98
N LEU A 109 -0.58 17.00 -17.96
CA LEU A 109 0.27 17.18 -16.79
C LEU A 109 -0.50 17.69 -15.56
N ARG A 110 -1.48 18.59 -15.76
CA ARG A 110 -2.37 19.00 -14.66
C ARG A 110 -3.23 17.91 -14.09
N LYS A 111 -3.50 16.81 -14.82
CA LYS A 111 -4.23 15.65 -14.29
C LYS A 111 -3.34 14.78 -13.40
N VAL A 112 -2.05 14.75 -13.68
CA VAL A 112 -1.05 13.98 -12.91
C VAL A 112 -0.83 14.63 -11.55
N CYS A 113 -0.70 15.96 -11.50
CA CYS A 113 -0.49 16.70 -10.26
C CYS A 113 -1.75 16.70 -9.39
N LYS A 114 -1.56 16.69 -8.08
CA LYS A 114 -2.62 16.96 -7.08
C LYS A 114 -2.88 18.44 -6.92
N ILE A 115 -1.84 19.26 -7.06
CA ILE A 115 -1.98 20.71 -7.10
C ILE A 115 -2.76 21.12 -8.35
N ARG A 116 -3.89 21.82 -8.12
CA ARG A 116 -4.80 22.29 -9.18
C ARG A 116 -5.17 23.76 -8.99
N ALA A 117 -5.45 24.45 -10.09
CA ALA A 117 -6.00 25.79 -10.01
C ALA A 117 -7.38 25.80 -9.33
N HIS A 118 -7.65 26.86 -8.57
CA HIS A 118 -8.92 27.09 -7.91
C HIS A 118 -10.03 27.29 -8.96
N TRP A 119 -11.19 26.64 -8.75
CA TRP A 119 -12.35 26.74 -9.63
C TRP A 119 -13.67 26.87 -8.81
N MET A 120 -14.78 27.05 -9.49
CA MET A 120 -16.08 27.40 -8.88
C MET A 120 -16.52 26.42 -7.76
N TRP A 121 -16.25 25.10 -7.89
CA TRP A 121 -16.62 24.07 -6.90
C TRP A 121 -15.49 23.72 -5.91
N SER A 122 -14.40 24.46 -5.90
CA SER A 122 -13.26 24.21 -4.99
C SER A 122 -13.64 24.30 -3.52
N TRP A 123 -14.70 25.05 -3.18
CA TRP A 123 -15.21 25.14 -1.82
C TRP A 123 -15.78 23.81 -1.30
N LEU A 124 -16.35 22.99 -2.21
CA LEU A 124 -16.92 21.67 -1.89
C LEU A 124 -15.86 20.56 -1.89
N THR A 125 -14.93 20.62 -2.86
CA THR A 125 -13.91 19.58 -3.06
C THR A 125 -12.65 19.82 -2.22
N GLY A 126 -12.45 21.02 -1.67
CA GLY A 126 -11.23 21.42 -0.97
C GLY A 126 -10.00 21.54 -1.87
N SER A 127 -10.16 21.43 -3.21
CA SER A 127 -9.10 21.58 -4.21
C SER A 127 -8.82 23.05 -4.54
N GLY A 128 -7.67 23.32 -5.17
CA GLY A 128 -7.31 24.68 -5.61
C GLY A 128 -6.80 25.61 -4.51
N TYR A 129 -6.50 25.07 -3.34
CA TYR A 129 -5.74 25.74 -2.29
C TYR A 129 -4.37 25.09 -2.18
N PHE A 130 -3.34 25.91 -1.91
CA PHE A 130 -2.00 25.40 -1.74
C PHE A 130 -1.89 24.53 -0.48
N LYS A 131 -1.33 23.34 -0.63
CA LYS A 131 -1.03 22.41 0.45
C LYS A 131 0.37 21.84 0.23
N GLN A 132 1.22 22.01 1.21
CA GLN A 132 2.63 21.61 1.12
C GLN A 132 2.80 20.12 0.78
N GLU A 133 2.04 19.25 1.43
CA GLU A 133 2.10 17.79 1.19
C GLU A 133 1.73 17.38 -0.24
N GLU A 134 0.80 18.10 -0.88
CA GLU A 134 0.42 17.85 -2.27
C GLU A 134 1.51 18.36 -3.23
N TYR A 135 2.12 19.51 -2.90
CA TYR A 135 3.22 20.11 -3.65
C TYR A 135 4.47 19.23 -3.62
N ASP A 136 4.89 18.76 -2.43
CA ASP A 136 6.09 17.93 -2.27
C ASP A 136 6.01 16.64 -3.07
N GLY A 137 4.82 16.05 -3.19
CA GLY A 137 4.63 14.81 -3.94
C GLY A 137 4.35 14.98 -5.44
N ASP A 138 4.18 16.19 -5.96
CA ASP A 138 3.85 16.39 -7.39
C ASP A 138 5.06 16.21 -8.30
N ALA A 139 6.26 16.54 -7.83
CA ALA A 139 7.50 16.28 -8.57
C ALA A 139 7.69 14.78 -8.82
N ASP A 140 7.49 13.95 -7.78
CA ASP A 140 7.58 12.48 -7.89
C ASP A 140 6.54 11.93 -8.87
N ARG A 141 5.28 12.41 -8.80
CA ARG A 141 4.21 11.98 -9.71
C ARG A 141 4.49 12.35 -11.16
N LEU A 142 5.08 13.51 -11.41
CA LEU A 142 5.51 13.89 -12.74
C LEU A 142 6.65 13.00 -13.22
N THR A 143 7.62 12.72 -12.36
CA THR A 143 8.74 11.81 -12.68
C THR A 143 8.22 10.42 -13.02
N ASP A 144 7.37 9.84 -12.19
CA ASP A 144 6.75 8.53 -12.44
C ASP A 144 5.96 8.53 -13.76
N PHE A 145 5.16 9.59 -14.00
CA PHE A 145 4.40 9.71 -15.24
C PHE A 145 5.29 9.74 -16.49
N TYR A 146 6.38 10.52 -16.47
CA TYR A 146 7.30 10.59 -17.59
C TYR A 146 8.09 9.29 -17.77
N HIS A 147 8.53 8.65 -16.69
CA HIS A 147 9.19 7.34 -16.73
C HIS A 147 8.27 6.26 -17.32
N ASP A 148 6.98 6.26 -16.97
CA ASP A 148 5.98 5.35 -17.55
C ASP A 148 5.74 5.56 -19.05
N HIS A 149 6.17 6.71 -19.57
CA HIS A 149 6.12 7.02 -21.00
C HIS A 149 7.49 6.97 -21.70
N GLY A 150 8.51 6.42 -21.00
CA GLY A 150 9.84 6.18 -21.56
C GLY A 150 10.83 7.32 -21.45
N TYR A 151 10.49 8.41 -20.78
CA TYR A 151 11.38 9.55 -20.57
C TYR A 151 12.20 9.38 -19.29
N LEU A 152 13.23 8.55 -19.32
CA LEU A 152 14.03 8.20 -18.15
C LEU A 152 14.94 9.30 -17.63
N ASP A 153 15.34 10.21 -18.52
CA ASP A 153 16.18 11.36 -18.19
C ASP A 153 15.35 12.56 -17.70
N PHE A 154 14.04 12.34 -17.47
CA PHE A 154 13.14 13.40 -17.01
C PHE A 154 13.56 13.94 -15.64
N GLU A 155 13.58 15.25 -15.52
CA GLU A 155 13.91 15.93 -14.27
C GLU A 155 13.04 17.19 -14.10
N VAL A 156 12.52 17.39 -12.89
CA VAL A 156 11.97 18.68 -12.47
C VAL A 156 13.13 19.57 -12.04
N LYS A 157 13.59 20.46 -12.91
CA LYS A 157 14.76 21.33 -12.66
C LYS A 157 14.54 22.32 -11.53
N ASP A 158 13.35 22.92 -11.49
CA ASP A 158 13.01 23.95 -10.50
C ASP A 158 11.48 24.06 -10.40
N VAL A 159 10.99 24.54 -9.26
CA VAL A 159 9.58 24.89 -9.08
C VAL A 159 9.48 26.27 -8.47
N LYS A 160 8.95 27.25 -9.22
CA LYS A 160 8.77 28.61 -8.74
C LYS A 160 7.35 28.85 -8.27
N LEU A 161 7.25 29.37 -7.05
CA LEU A 161 6.01 29.82 -6.44
C LEU A 161 5.98 31.37 -6.53
N GLU A 162 5.08 31.90 -7.35
CA GLU A 162 4.88 33.32 -7.48
C GLU A 162 3.62 33.77 -6.74
N HIS A 163 3.69 34.85 -6.00
CA HIS A 163 2.58 35.40 -5.23
C HIS A 163 2.11 36.71 -5.85
N PRO A 164 1.17 36.68 -6.83
CA PRO A 164 0.62 37.93 -7.41
C PRO A 164 -0.08 38.79 -6.36
N THR A 165 -0.69 38.16 -5.36
CA THR A 165 -1.26 38.79 -4.17
C THR A 165 -1.00 37.94 -2.93
N THR A 166 -1.25 38.48 -1.73
CA THR A 166 -1.09 37.77 -0.46
C THR A 166 -1.91 36.48 -0.37
N ASN A 167 -2.97 36.35 -1.16
CA ASN A 167 -3.93 35.20 -1.07
C ASN A 167 -3.92 34.34 -2.32
N THR A 168 -3.05 34.65 -3.31
CA THR A 168 -3.01 33.92 -4.59
C THR A 168 -1.60 33.45 -4.90
N MET A 169 -1.49 32.31 -5.57
CA MET A 169 -0.25 31.70 -5.95
C MET A 169 -0.32 31.17 -7.39
N ILE A 170 0.78 31.30 -8.10
CA ILE A 170 1.04 30.66 -9.39
C ILE A 170 2.18 29.67 -9.16
N VAL A 171 1.97 28.41 -9.59
CA VAL A 171 3.00 27.37 -9.52
C VAL A 171 3.55 27.11 -10.91
N LYS A 172 4.87 27.29 -11.08
CA LYS A 172 5.58 27.09 -12.36
C LYS A 172 6.59 25.97 -12.20
N TYR A 173 6.36 24.83 -12.85
CA TYR A 173 7.31 23.73 -12.94
C TYR A 173 8.23 23.95 -14.14
N TYR A 174 9.53 23.91 -13.95
CA TYR A 174 10.54 23.92 -15.00
C TYR A 174 11.02 22.50 -15.22
N LEU A 175 10.66 21.94 -16.37
CA LEU A 175 10.88 20.54 -16.70
C LEU A 175 12.01 20.39 -17.72
N PHE A 176 12.72 19.29 -17.59
CA PHE A 176 13.61 18.76 -18.61
C PHE A 176 13.12 17.37 -18.96
N GLU A 177 12.67 17.15 -20.21
CA GLU A 177 12.03 15.90 -20.61
C GLU A 177 13.04 14.81 -20.98
N GLY A 178 14.21 15.20 -21.52
CA GLY A 178 15.19 14.23 -22.03
C GLY A 178 14.71 13.52 -23.30
N HIS A 179 15.22 12.31 -23.54
CA HIS A 179 14.85 11.48 -24.68
C HIS A 179 13.83 10.41 -24.28
N GLN A 180 12.93 10.07 -25.23
CA GLN A 180 12.06 8.91 -25.06
C GLN A 180 12.82 7.65 -25.47
N TYR A 181 13.00 6.72 -24.53
CA TYR A 181 13.65 5.45 -24.78
C TYR A 181 12.64 4.38 -25.21
N LYS A 182 13.05 3.61 -26.24
CA LYS A 182 12.37 2.38 -26.68
C LYS A 182 13.23 1.18 -26.34
N VAL A 183 12.62 0.01 -26.22
CA VAL A 183 13.37 -1.23 -26.07
C VAL A 183 14.15 -1.50 -27.35
N GLY A 184 15.47 -1.61 -27.25
CA GLY A 184 16.37 -1.91 -28.36
C GLY A 184 16.41 -3.41 -28.64
N SER A 185 17.15 -4.13 -27.82
CA SER A 185 17.25 -5.60 -27.91
C SER A 185 16.97 -6.24 -26.56
N VAL A 186 16.43 -7.45 -26.59
CA VAL A 186 16.25 -8.30 -25.41
C VAL A 186 17.06 -9.57 -25.57
N LYS A 187 17.97 -9.83 -24.63
CA LYS A 187 18.90 -10.97 -24.69
C LYS A 187 18.87 -11.74 -23.37
N PHE A 188 19.01 -13.06 -23.48
CA PHE A 188 19.27 -13.95 -22.35
C PHE A 188 20.72 -14.44 -22.44
N THR A 189 21.48 -14.30 -21.35
CA THR A 189 22.89 -14.69 -21.27
C THR A 189 23.15 -15.50 -20.02
N GLY A 190 24.15 -16.39 -20.07
CA GLY A 190 24.48 -17.29 -18.95
C GLY A 190 23.46 -18.42 -18.73
N ASN A 191 22.47 -18.57 -19.59
CA ASN A 191 21.40 -19.57 -19.54
C ASN A 191 21.91 -20.96 -19.96
N THR A 192 22.70 -21.59 -19.10
CA THR A 192 23.23 -22.95 -19.34
C THR A 192 22.19 -24.06 -19.18
N ILE A 193 21.09 -23.79 -18.48
CA ILE A 193 20.03 -24.77 -18.13
C ILE A 193 19.02 -24.95 -19.27
N TYR A 194 18.63 -23.85 -19.92
CA TYR A 194 17.67 -23.82 -21.01
C TYR A 194 18.22 -22.98 -22.15
N THR A 195 17.90 -23.36 -23.39
CA THR A 195 18.16 -22.57 -24.59
C THR A 195 17.24 -21.34 -24.64
N ASN A 196 17.61 -20.33 -25.41
CA ASN A 196 16.77 -19.13 -25.59
C ASN A 196 15.37 -19.48 -26.10
N SER A 197 15.25 -20.47 -27.01
CA SER A 197 13.95 -20.93 -27.52
C SER A 197 13.10 -21.54 -26.39
N GLU A 198 13.67 -22.42 -25.57
CA GLU A 198 12.96 -23.04 -24.45
C GLU A 198 12.53 -22.02 -23.39
N ILE A 199 13.31 -20.95 -23.19
CA ILE A 199 12.93 -19.84 -22.30
C ILE A 199 11.71 -19.14 -22.87
N VAL A 200 11.72 -18.74 -24.13
CA VAL A 200 10.59 -18.05 -24.79
C VAL A 200 9.32 -18.89 -24.74
N ASP A 201 9.39 -20.18 -25.13
CA ASP A 201 8.25 -21.09 -25.09
C ASP A 201 7.72 -21.25 -23.66
N GLY A 202 8.63 -21.33 -22.71
CA GLY A 202 8.31 -21.45 -21.29
C GLY A 202 7.64 -20.19 -20.72
N LEU A 203 8.09 -19.01 -21.10
CA LEU A 203 7.48 -17.73 -20.70
C LEU A 203 6.04 -17.64 -21.23
N VAL A 204 5.80 -18.00 -22.49
CA VAL A 204 4.46 -18.05 -23.07
C VAL A 204 3.56 -19.04 -22.31
N ALA A 205 4.08 -20.22 -21.99
CA ALA A 205 3.33 -21.25 -21.25
C ALA A 205 2.94 -20.80 -19.83
N ILE A 206 3.85 -20.15 -19.10
CA ILE A 206 3.58 -19.62 -17.74
C ILE A 206 2.53 -18.53 -17.77
N GLN A 207 2.61 -17.58 -18.67
CA GLN A 207 1.64 -16.50 -18.83
C GLN A 207 0.23 -17.06 -19.09
N LYS A 208 0.13 -18.07 -19.96
CA LYS A 208 -1.12 -18.77 -20.22
C LYS A 208 -1.65 -19.50 -18.98
N TYR A 209 -0.77 -20.17 -18.24
CA TYR A 209 -1.15 -20.87 -17.00
C TYR A 209 -1.68 -19.91 -15.92
N GLN A 210 -1.11 -18.72 -15.83
CA GLN A 210 -1.54 -17.69 -14.88
C GLN A 210 -2.80 -16.92 -15.33
N ASN A 211 -3.38 -17.26 -16.49
CA ASN A 211 -4.46 -16.51 -17.14
C ASN A 211 -4.15 -15.01 -17.31
N SER A 212 -2.88 -14.68 -17.53
CA SER A 212 -2.47 -13.30 -17.79
C SER A 212 -3.07 -12.82 -19.12
N LYS A 213 -3.65 -11.62 -19.09
CA LYS A 213 -4.15 -10.93 -20.29
C LYS A 213 -3.08 -10.06 -20.95
N ALA A 214 -1.84 -10.12 -20.49
CA ALA A 214 -0.75 -9.34 -21.05
C ALA A 214 -0.50 -9.77 -22.51
N LYS A 215 -0.37 -8.80 -23.40
CA LYS A 215 0.10 -9.05 -24.77
C LYS A 215 1.58 -9.39 -24.68
N LEU A 216 1.97 -10.53 -25.25
CA LEU A 216 3.37 -10.95 -25.28
C LEU A 216 4.02 -10.55 -26.60
N GLY A 217 5.27 -10.13 -26.51
CA GLY A 217 6.14 -9.91 -27.65
C GLY A 217 6.72 -11.21 -28.24
N THR A 218 7.55 -11.06 -29.24
CA THR A 218 8.22 -12.19 -29.95
C THR A 218 9.22 -12.90 -29.04
N ASN A 219 9.71 -12.22 -28.00
CA ASN A 219 10.60 -12.76 -26.96
C ASN A 219 9.88 -13.45 -25.80
N GLY A 220 8.54 -13.58 -25.85
CA GLY A 220 7.71 -14.16 -24.81
C GLY A 220 7.51 -13.26 -23.57
N LEU A 221 8.00 -12.04 -23.59
CA LEU A 221 7.87 -11.04 -22.52
C LEU A 221 6.81 -9.98 -22.89
N PRO A 222 6.24 -9.26 -21.88
CA PRO A 222 5.34 -8.14 -22.12
C PRO A 222 5.93 -6.98 -22.92
N MET A 223 7.23 -6.67 -22.75
CA MET A 223 7.93 -5.68 -23.56
C MET A 223 8.73 -6.35 -24.67
N ASP A 224 8.57 -5.85 -25.89
CA ASP A 224 9.33 -6.31 -27.08
C ASP A 224 10.18 -5.19 -27.67
N ALA A 225 11.12 -5.55 -28.54
CA ALA A 225 11.94 -4.58 -29.26
C ALA A 225 11.04 -3.60 -30.03
N GLY A 226 11.32 -2.30 -29.88
CA GLY A 226 10.53 -1.20 -30.46
C GLY A 226 9.40 -0.66 -29.57
N ASP A 227 9.00 -1.36 -28.50
CA ASP A 227 8.05 -0.84 -27.51
C ASP A 227 8.67 0.32 -26.70
N ILE A 228 7.83 1.19 -26.17
CA ILE A 228 8.29 2.21 -25.23
C ILE A 228 8.83 1.52 -23.98
N PHE A 229 10.06 1.84 -23.60
CA PHE A 229 10.64 1.31 -22.37
C PHE A 229 9.90 1.87 -21.14
N LYS A 230 9.52 0.97 -20.22
CA LYS A 230 8.84 1.30 -18.95
C LYS A 230 9.50 0.55 -17.81
N PRO A 231 9.88 1.24 -16.71
CA PRO A 231 10.42 0.56 -15.52
C PRO A 231 9.50 -0.52 -14.96
N ASP A 232 8.20 -0.24 -14.90
CA ASP A 232 7.17 -1.22 -14.49
C ASP A 232 7.08 -2.42 -15.46
N GLY A 233 7.30 -2.18 -16.75
CA GLY A 233 7.38 -3.24 -17.75
C GLY A 233 8.58 -4.15 -17.51
N LEU A 234 9.75 -3.57 -17.25
CA LEU A 234 10.96 -4.33 -16.93
C LEU A 234 10.80 -5.17 -15.66
N ALA A 235 10.11 -4.63 -14.64
CA ALA A 235 9.80 -5.38 -13.42
C ALA A 235 8.92 -6.61 -13.73
N LYS A 236 7.89 -6.45 -14.58
CA LYS A 236 7.02 -7.55 -15.03
C LYS A 236 7.76 -8.58 -15.88
N ASP A 237 8.63 -8.14 -16.77
CA ASP A 237 9.48 -9.02 -17.57
C ASP A 237 10.42 -9.83 -16.68
N THR A 238 11.02 -9.17 -15.68
CA THR A 238 11.88 -9.83 -14.69
C THR A 238 11.09 -10.86 -13.89
N GLU A 239 9.88 -10.51 -13.44
CA GLU A 239 8.99 -11.44 -12.73
C GLU A 239 8.59 -12.64 -13.61
N ALA A 240 8.33 -12.42 -14.89
CA ALA A 240 8.00 -13.51 -15.82
C ALA A 240 9.16 -14.50 -15.94
N VAL A 241 10.41 -14.02 -16.07
CA VAL A 241 11.61 -14.86 -16.10
C VAL A 241 11.77 -15.61 -14.77
N GLN A 242 11.60 -14.94 -13.63
CA GLN A 242 11.63 -15.55 -12.31
C GLN A 242 10.58 -16.64 -12.16
N ASP A 243 9.36 -16.40 -12.63
CA ASP A 243 8.25 -17.36 -12.56
C ASP A 243 8.51 -18.59 -13.45
N PHE A 244 9.09 -18.40 -14.64
CA PHE A 244 9.47 -19.51 -15.50
C PHE A 244 10.46 -20.45 -14.79
N TYR A 245 11.57 -19.91 -14.32
CA TYR A 245 12.57 -20.72 -13.61
C TYR A 245 12.04 -21.27 -12.28
N GLY A 246 11.27 -20.44 -11.55
CA GLY A 246 10.63 -20.82 -10.30
C GLY A 246 9.63 -21.97 -10.46
N SER A 247 8.89 -22.04 -11.56
CA SER A 247 7.99 -23.16 -11.87
C SER A 247 8.73 -24.48 -12.10
N LYS A 248 10.02 -24.40 -12.40
CA LYS A 248 10.92 -25.55 -12.62
C LYS A 248 11.80 -25.87 -11.42
N GLY A 249 11.55 -25.22 -10.26
CA GLY A 249 12.24 -25.50 -9.01
C GLY A 249 13.57 -24.76 -8.82
N TYR A 250 13.91 -23.82 -9.68
CA TYR A 250 15.14 -23.01 -9.56
C TYR A 250 14.88 -21.79 -8.68
N ILE A 251 14.79 -22.01 -7.38
CA ILE A 251 14.38 -20.97 -6.41
C ILE A 251 15.36 -19.80 -6.32
N ASP A 252 16.66 -20.00 -6.58
CA ASP A 252 17.65 -18.93 -6.54
C ASP A 252 17.44 -17.90 -7.65
N ILE A 253 17.03 -18.37 -8.84
CA ILE A 253 16.64 -17.50 -9.96
C ILE A 253 15.29 -16.84 -9.63
N ALA A 254 14.32 -17.61 -9.14
CA ALA A 254 13.00 -17.11 -8.78
C ALA A 254 13.04 -16.02 -7.69
N GLN A 255 14.00 -16.08 -6.78
CA GLN A 255 14.20 -15.06 -5.75
C GLN A 255 15.16 -13.92 -6.19
N GLY A 256 15.58 -13.92 -7.43
CA GLY A 256 16.48 -12.91 -7.98
C GLY A 256 17.94 -13.01 -7.50
N ARG A 257 18.32 -14.06 -6.76
CA ARG A 257 19.71 -14.25 -6.31
C ARG A 257 20.65 -14.63 -7.45
N ALA A 258 20.16 -15.40 -8.40
CA ALA A 258 20.88 -15.84 -9.59
C ALA A 258 20.32 -15.24 -10.90
N LEU A 259 19.61 -14.11 -10.82
CA LEU A 259 19.13 -13.35 -11.98
C LEU A 259 19.58 -11.89 -11.83
N ARG A 260 20.27 -11.39 -12.85
CA ARG A 260 20.62 -9.96 -12.95
C ARG A 260 20.10 -9.41 -14.24
N VAL A 261 19.43 -8.27 -14.20
CA VAL A 261 18.99 -7.57 -15.41
C VAL A 261 19.89 -6.35 -15.59
N GLN A 262 20.57 -6.30 -16.74
CA GLN A 262 21.38 -5.16 -17.15
C GLN A 262 20.60 -4.38 -18.19
N THR A 263 20.49 -3.08 -17.97
CA THR A 263 19.93 -2.12 -18.93
C THR A 263 21.07 -1.27 -19.47
N VAL A 264 21.22 -1.25 -20.79
CA VAL A 264 22.28 -0.48 -21.46
C VAL A 264 21.63 0.57 -22.34
N PRO A 265 21.67 1.86 -21.94
CA PRO A 265 21.10 2.93 -22.76
C PRO A 265 21.98 3.21 -23.99
N ASN A 266 21.36 3.32 -25.15
CA ASN A 266 21.95 3.85 -26.36
C ASN A 266 21.33 5.23 -26.63
N ILE A 267 22.00 6.28 -26.18
CA ILE A 267 21.51 7.67 -26.25
C ILE A 267 21.37 8.11 -27.70
N GLU A 268 22.28 7.70 -28.59
CA GLU A 268 22.27 8.11 -30.01
C GLU A 268 21.03 7.56 -30.76
N GLN A 269 20.59 6.37 -30.40
CA GLN A 269 19.44 5.72 -31.04
C GLN A 269 18.14 5.87 -30.21
N GLY A 270 18.22 6.42 -29.00
CA GLY A 270 17.08 6.49 -28.08
C GLY A 270 16.55 5.10 -27.70
N THR A 271 17.46 4.11 -27.56
CA THR A 271 17.06 2.72 -27.23
C THR A 271 17.68 2.25 -25.92
N MET A 272 16.99 1.30 -25.26
CA MET A 272 17.44 0.62 -24.06
C MET A 272 17.59 -0.87 -24.36
N ASP A 273 18.81 -1.37 -24.36
CA ASP A 273 19.06 -2.80 -24.50
C ASP A 273 18.92 -3.51 -23.17
N LEU A 274 18.20 -4.63 -23.15
CA LEU A 274 17.90 -5.44 -21.98
C LEU A 274 18.67 -6.76 -22.04
N ASN A 275 19.48 -7.04 -21.03
CA ASN A 275 20.20 -8.30 -20.93
C ASN A 275 19.87 -9.00 -19.60
N PHE A 276 19.15 -10.11 -19.68
CA PHE A 276 18.84 -10.99 -18.56
C PHE A 276 19.98 -11.99 -18.37
N GLN A 277 20.84 -11.74 -17.36
CA GLN A 277 21.93 -12.62 -17.00
C GLN A 277 21.44 -13.67 -16.01
N ILE A 278 21.43 -14.92 -16.43
CA ILE A 278 20.95 -16.06 -15.65
C ILE A 278 22.16 -16.82 -15.12
N GLY A 279 22.29 -16.88 -13.81
CA GLY A 279 23.38 -17.60 -13.15
C GLY A 279 23.09 -19.09 -12.99
N GLU A 280 24.07 -19.81 -12.50
CA GLU A 280 23.91 -21.23 -12.15
C GLU A 280 22.94 -21.37 -10.97
N ALA A 281 22.07 -22.38 -11.05
CA ALA A 281 21.12 -22.71 -9.99
C ALA A 281 20.82 -24.20 -9.98
N GLN A 282 20.44 -24.72 -8.82
CA GLN A 282 20.05 -26.12 -8.65
C GLN A 282 18.55 -26.26 -8.42
N LYS A 283 17.99 -27.39 -8.88
CA LYS A 283 16.59 -27.74 -8.57
C LYS A 283 16.42 -28.00 -7.11
N THR A 284 15.39 -27.45 -6.54
CA THR A 284 15.03 -27.58 -5.14
C THR A 284 13.68 -28.25 -4.98
N TYR A 285 13.55 -29.08 -3.95
CA TYR A 285 12.32 -29.80 -3.58
C TYR A 285 11.84 -29.33 -2.20
N VAL A 286 10.53 -29.40 -1.96
CA VAL A 286 9.96 -29.07 -0.65
C VAL A 286 10.25 -30.21 0.33
N GLN A 287 10.92 -29.95 1.43
CA GLN A 287 11.15 -30.93 2.48
C GLN A 287 9.94 -31.02 3.42
N LYS A 288 9.55 -29.90 4.01
CA LYS A 288 8.37 -29.79 4.88
C LYS A 288 7.69 -28.42 4.66
N ILE A 289 6.47 -28.32 5.16
CA ILE A 289 5.71 -27.06 5.18
C ILE A 289 5.41 -26.74 6.64
N GLU A 290 5.91 -25.61 7.11
CA GLU A 290 5.69 -25.09 8.45
C GLU A 290 4.73 -23.90 8.39
N ILE A 291 3.74 -23.89 9.28
CA ILE A 291 2.72 -22.86 9.36
C ILE A 291 2.85 -22.18 10.73
N HIS A 292 2.93 -20.85 10.73
CA HIS A 292 3.09 -20.05 11.94
C HIS A 292 2.07 -18.91 11.95
N GLY A 293 1.67 -18.48 13.17
CA GLY A 293 0.77 -17.35 13.38
C GLY A 293 -0.71 -17.68 13.36
N ASN A 294 -1.08 -18.92 13.07
CA ASN A 294 -2.47 -19.39 13.06
C ASN A 294 -2.96 -19.80 14.46
N LEU A 295 -3.20 -18.83 15.33
CA LEU A 295 -3.62 -19.06 16.72
C LEU A 295 -5.07 -19.58 16.83
N LYS A 296 -5.95 -19.14 15.93
CA LYS A 296 -7.38 -19.51 15.90
C LYS A 296 -7.69 -20.47 14.75
N THR A 297 -7.14 -20.20 13.56
CA THR A 297 -7.41 -20.99 12.36
C THR A 297 -6.70 -22.35 12.43
N LYS A 298 -7.44 -23.43 12.27
CA LYS A 298 -6.88 -24.78 12.26
C LYS A 298 -5.91 -24.98 11.10
N ASP A 299 -4.80 -25.64 11.36
CA ASP A 299 -3.74 -25.93 10.38
C ASP A 299 -4.30 -26.57 9.09
N ARG A 300 -5.24 -27.52 9.21
CA ARG A 300 -5.92 -28.15 8.06
C ARG A 300 -6.60 -27.15 7.12
N VAL A 301 -7.11 -26.00 7.65
CA VAL A 301 -7.80 -24.98 6.85
C VAL A 301 -6.81 -24.25 5.95
N ILE A 302 -5.59 -24.05 6.43
CA ILE A 302 -4.49 -23.45 5.66
C ILE A 302 -3.95 -24.47 4.67
N ARG A 303 -3.59 -25.69 5.13
CA ARG A 303 -2.98 -26.73 4.28
C ARG A 303 -3.83 -27.11 3.07
N ARG A 304 -5.15 -27.15 3.19
CA ARG A 304 -6.05 -27.51 2.08
C ARG A 304 -6.06 -26.49 0.94
N GLU A 305 -5.62 -25.26 1.20
CA GLU A 305 -5.52 -24.19 0.20
C GLU A 305 -4.15 -24.18 -0.51
N LEU A 306 -3.17 -24.91 0.02
CA LEU A 306 -1.85 -25.00 -0.60
C LEU A 306 -1.90 -25.83 -1.88
N ALA A 307 -1.28 -25.32 -2.93
CA ALA A 307 -1.16 -26.00 -4.22
C ALA A 307 0.13 -26.84 -4.33
N ILE A 308 0.91 -26.91 -3.26
CA ILE A 308 2.20 -27.60 -3.18
C ILE A 308 2.24 -28.47 -1.92
N SER A 309 2.94 -29.58 -1.99
CA SER A 309 3.05 -30.58 -0.91
C SER A 309 4.50 -30.93 -0.61
N PRO A 310 4.82 -31.43 0.59
CA PRO A 310 6.13 -31.98 0.88
C PRO A 310 6.53 -33.06 -0.13
N GLY A 311 7.77 -33.03 -0.61
CA GLY A 311 8.30 -33.92 -1.64
C GLY A 311 8.13 -33.42 -3.08
N ASP A 312 7.25 -32.44 -3.32
CA ASP A 312 7.08 -31.82 -4.64
C ASP A 312 8.32 -31.01 -5.02
N LEU A 313 8.47 -30.77 -6.33
CA LEU A 313 9.39 -29.77 -6.83
C LEU A 313 9.00 -28.39 -6.26
N PHE A 314 9.97 -27.58 -5.82
CA PHE A 314 9.69 -26.27 -5.21
C PHE A 314 9.23 -25.27 -6.27
N ASP A 315 7.97 -25.39 -6.67
CA ASP A 315 7.34 -24.56 -7.69
C ASP A 315 6.86 -23.23 -7.07
N MET A 316 7.60 -22.14 -7.33
CA MET A 316 7.30 -20.81 -6.80
C MET A 316 5.99 -20.22 -7.36
N VAL A 317 5.55 -20.65 -8.55
CA VAL A 317 4.25 -20.23 -9.09
C VAL A 317 3.11 -20.86 -8.31
N ARG A 318 3.24 -22.15 -7.93
CA ARG A 318 2.27 -22.81 -7.01
C ARG A 318 2.29 -22.17 -5.63
N VAL A 319 3.44 -21.74 -5.12
CA VAL A 319 3.54 -20.98 -3.87
C VAL A 319 2.77 -19.65 -3.98
N LYS A 320 2.96 -18.88 -5.07
CA LYS A 320 2.20 -17.65 -5.32
C LYS A 320 0.68 -17.90 -5.43
N ILE A 321 0.27 -19.01 -6.05
CA ILE A 321 -1.15 -19.41 -6.13
C ILE A 321 -1.69 -19.74 -4.74
N SER A 322 -0.92 -20.46 -3.93
CA SER A 322 -1.29 -20.80 -2.54
C SER A 322 -1.47 -19.55 -1.70
N LYS A 323 -0.54 -18.60 -1.81
CA LYS A 323 -0.62 -17.30 -1.14
C LYS A 323 -1.90 -16.55 -1.51
N ARG A 324 -2.20 -16.42 -2.81
CA ARG A 324 -3.44 -15.75 -3.29
C ARG A 324 -4.71 -16.46 -2.80
N ARG A 325 -4.72 -17.80 -2.69
CA ARG A 325 -5.85 -18.54 -2.13
C ARG A 325 -6.06 -18.25 -0.65
N LEU A 326 -4.98 -18.21 0.13
CA LEU A 326 -5.03 -17.88 1.56
C LEU A 326 -5.48 -16.43 1.78
N GLU A 327 -4.95 -15.47 1.02
CA GLU A 327 -5.40 -14.07 1.04
C GLU A 327 -6.89 -13.94 0.65
N GLY A 328 -7.33 -14.72 -0.32
CA GLY A 328 -8.73 -14.76 -0.79
C GLY A 328 -9.72 -15.29 0.25
N LEU A 329 -9.28 -16.04 1.28
CA LEU A 329 -10.14 -16.44 2.38
C LEU A 329 -10.59 -15.26 3.25
N GLN A 330 -9.80 -14.17 3.27
CA GLN A 330 -10.03 -13.00 4.15
C GLN A 330 -10.00 -13.34 5.65
N TYR A 331 -9.23 -14.37 6.04
CA TYR A 331 -9.00 -14.74 7.44
C TYR A 331 -7.73 -14.10 7.99
N PHE A 332 -6.88 -13.62 7.11
CA PHE A 332 -5.54 -13.11 7.40
C PHE A 332 -5.40 -11.69 6.87
N ASP A 333 -4.81 -10.82 7.69
CA ASP A 333 -4.40 -9.46 7.29
C ASP A 333 -3.15 -9.53 6.41
N LYS A 334 -2.25 -10.49 6.75
CA LYS A 334 -1.02 -10.71 6.01
C LYS A 334 -0.72 -12.19 5.86
N VAL A 335 -0.27 -12.58 4.67
CA VAL A 335 0.23 -13.92 4.36
C VAL A 335 1.62 -13.77 3.74
N ASP A 336 2.62 -14.36 4.39
CA ASP A 336 3.98 -14.45 3.85
C ASP A 336 4.36 -15.92 3.63
N MET A 337 4.91 -16.22 2.45
CA MET A 337 5.32 -17.57 2.09
C MET A 337 6.70 -17.50 1.45
N ARG A 338 7.67 -18.18 2.06
CA ARG A 338 9.04 -18.15 1.59
C ARG A 338 9.74 -19.51 1.76
N PRO A 339 10.68 -19.84 0.85
CA PRO A 339 11.57 -20.97 1.05
C PRO A 339 12.65 -20.63 2.09
N GLU A 340 12.90 -21.55 3.00
CA GLU A 340 14.04 -21.48 3.93
C GLU A 340 14.89 -22.75 3.82
N PRO A 341 16.21 -22.66 4.03
CA PRO A 341 17.05 -23.87 4.12
C PRO A 341 16.56 -24.78 5.22
N THR A 342 16.69 -26.09 4.99
CA THR A 342 16.38 -27.10 6.04
C THR A 342 17.37 -27.00 7.20
N ASP A 343 16.95 -27.38 8.40
CA ASP A 343 17.80 -27.53 9.57
C ASP A 343 17.83 -28.99 10.03
N PRO A 344 18.98 -29.74 9.91
CA PRO A 344 20.22 -29.35 9.24
C PRO A 344 20.08 -29.17 7.71
N PRO A 345 20.96 -28.37 7.06
CA PRO A 345 20.87 -28.12 5.63
C PRO A 345 21.00 -29.38 4.77
N ILE A 346 20.02 -29.59 3.88
CA ILE A 346 19.99 -30.72 2.94
C ILE A 346 20.09 -30.17 1.52
N ALA A 347 21.09 -30.61 0.76
CA ALA A 347 21.31 -30.14 -0.61
C ALA A 347 20.07 -30.41 -1.50
N GLY A 348 19.64 -29.41 -2.25
CA GLY A 348 18.47 -29.51 -3.14
C GLY A 348 17.11 -29.62 -2.41
N ARG A 349 17.04 -29.31 -1.11
CA ARG A 349 15.80 -29.29 -0.35
C ARG A 349 15.67 -28.04 0.51
N ASN A 350 14.48 -27.46 0.51
CA ASN A 350 14.12 -26.34 1.38
C ASN A 350 12.77 -26.60 2.05
N ASP A 351 12.58 -25.94 3.18
CA ASP A 351 11.30 -25.87 3.85
C ASP A 351 10.48 -24.72 3.28
N LEU A 352 9.17 -24.90 3.20
CA LEU A 352 8.23 -23.82 2.90
C LEU A 352 7.67 -23.28 4.20
N ILE A 353 8.05 -22.05 4.53
CA ILE A 353 7.52 -21.35 5.70
C ILE A 353 6.32 -20.52 5.28
N VAL A 354 5.21 -20.73 5.98
CA VAL A 354 3.94 -20.01 5.79
C VAL A 354 3.65 -19.22 7.07
N ASN A 355 3.87 -17.94 7.05
CA ASN A 355 3.55 -17.05 8.17
C ASN A 355 2.23 -16.32 7.88
N VAL A 356 1.30 -16.36 8.82
CA VAL A 356 0.02 -15.67 8.71
C VAL A 356 -0.23 -14.77 9.90
N GLU A 357 -0.84 -13.61 9.65
CA GLU A 357 -1.34 -12.71 10.68
C GLU A 357 -2.87 -12.73 10.62
N GLU A 358 -3.53 -13.24 11.67
CA GLU A 358 -4.98 -13.42 11.67
C GLU A 358 -5.71 -12.11 11.90
N GLN A 359 -6.79 -11.89 11.15
CA GLN A 359 -7.71 -10.76 11.34
C GLN A 359 -9.06 -11.21 11.90
N SER A 360 -9.87 -10.23 12.30
CA SER A 360 -11.25 -10.49 12.70
C SER A 360 -12.08 -10.91 11.48
N THR A 361 -12.75 -12.05 11.58
CA THR A 361 -13.62 -12.59 10.53
C THR A 361 -15.11 -12.45 10.86
N GLY A 362 -15.42 -11.91 12.03
CA GLY A 362 -16.78 -11.57 12.45
C GLY A 362 -17.16 -10.17 11.95
N ASN A 363 -18.37 -10.04 11.43
CA ASN A 363 -18.92 -8.77 10.99
C ASN A 363 -20.36 -8.61 11.48
N MET A 364 -20.72 -7.39 11.91
CA MET A 364 -22.08 -7.01 12.31
C MET A 364 -22.51 -5.79 11.50
N SER A 365 -23.68 -5.87 10.90
CA SER A 365 -24.27 -4.79 10.12
C SER A 365 -25.67 -4.51 10.63
N ILE A 366 -25.99 -3.23 10.82
CA ILE A 366 -27.34 -2.76 11.19
C ILE A 366 -27.71 -1.66 10.20
N GLY A 367 -28.92 -1.69 9.70
CA GLY A 367 -29.40 -0.67 8.78
C GLY A 367 -30.92 -0.50 8.84
N ALA A 368 -31.38 0.62 8.33
CA ALA A 368 -32.79 0.90 8.13
C ALA A 368 -32.99 1.55 6.76
N GLY A 369 -34.15 1.31 6.16
CA GLY A 369 -34.49 1.85 4.86
C GLY A 369 -36.00 1.93 4.68
N PHE A 370 -36.43 2.46 3.53
CA PHE A 370 -37.85 2.50 3.14
C PHE A 370 -38.05 1.61 1.92
N SER A 371 -39.10 0.79 2.01
CA SER A 371 -39.58 -0.06 0.92
C SER A 371 -40.96 0.39 0.50
N SER A 372 -41.30 0.28 -0.79
CA SER A 372 -42.65 0.56 -1.29
C SER A 372 -43.70 -0.42 -0.76
N VAL A 373 -43.28 -1.59 -0.28
CA VAL A 373 -44.17 -2.64 0.26
C VAL A 373 -44.27 -2.55 1.78
N ASP A 374 -43.12 -2.43 2.48
CA ASP A 374 -43.04 -2.52 3.95
C ASP A 374 -42.89 -1.17 4.65
N ALA A 375 -43.01 -0.04 3.91
CA ALA A 375 -42.75 1.30 4.43
C ALA A 375 -41.40 1.44 5.10
N LEU A 376 -41.31 1.30 6.42
CA LEU A 376 -40.04 1.30 7.17
C LEU A 376 -39.57 -0.14 7.37
N VAL A 377 -38.33 -0.41 7.02
CA VAL A 377 -37.66 -1.71 7.18
C VAL A 377 -36.35 -1.50 7.94
N GLY A 378 -36.18 -2.24 9.01
CA GLY A 378 -34.90 -2.34 9.74
C GLY A 378 -34.28 -3.74 9.56
N PHE A 379 -32.97 -3.84 9.51
CA PHE A 379 -32.29 -5.14 9.52
C PHE A 379 -31.07 -5.14 10.43
N ALA A 380 -30.79 -6.31 10.98
CA ALA A 380 -29.55 -6.63 11.66
C ALA A 380 -28.98 -7.92 11.07
N GLU A 381 -27.69 -7.93 10.78
CA GLU A 381 -26.97 -9.08 10.24
C GLU A 381 -25.71 -9.32 11.03
N ILE A 382 -25.48 -10.57 11.41
CA ILE A 382 -24.23 -11.04 12.01
C ILE A 382 -23.66 -12.13 11.11
N SER A 383 -22.40 -12.03 10.74
CA SER A 383 -21.72 -13.02 9.93
C SER A 383 -20.34 -13.35 10.49
N GLN A 384 -19.93 -14.61 10.32
CA GLN A 384 -18.62 -15.11 10.70
C GLN A 384 -18.03 -15.93 9.53
N GLY A 385 -16.89 -15.47 9.00
CA GLY A 385 -16.28 -16.07 7.81
C GLY A 385 -15.41 -17.29 8.08
N ASN A 386 -14.84 -17.41 9.27
CA ASN A 386 -14.00 -18.55 9.69
C ASN A 386 -14.67 -19.28 10.86
N PHE A 387 -15.94 -19.68 10.67
CA PHE A 387 -16.74 -20.35 11.69
C PHE A 387 -16.29 -21.78 11.92
N ASP A 388 -16.46 -22.28 13.14
CA ASP A 388 -16.25 -23.68 13.51
C ASP A 388 -17.39 -24.15 14.43
N LEU A 389 -18.32 -24.90 13.88
CA LEU A 389 -19.50 -25.39 14.59
C LEU A 389 -19.12 -26.30 15.78
N PHE A 390 -17.98 -26.99 15.69
CA PHE A 390 -17.55 -27.99 16.69
C PHE A 390 -16.48 -27.48 17.66
N HIS A 391 -16.31 -26.14 17.77
CA HIS A 391 -15.32 -25.53 18.67
C HIS A 391 -15.92 -24.47 19.61
N PRO A 392 -16.86 -24.90 20.55
CA PRO A 392 -17.37 -23.97 21.54
C PRO A 392 -16.29 -23.63 22.58
N PRO A 393 -16.33 -22.44 23.23
CA PRO A 393 -17.31 -21.37 23.06
C PRO A 393 -16.96 -20.37 21.96
N TYR A 394 -15.78 -20.48 21.34
CA TYR A 394 -15.26 -19.47 20.41
C TYR A 394 -15.85 -19.57 19.00
N PHE A 395 -16.28 -20.77 18.58
CA PHE A 395 -16.85 -21.06 17.26
C PHE A 395 -16.06 -20.47 16.07
N THR A 396 -14.72 -20.48 16.15
CA THR A 396 -13.83 -19.92 15.14
C THR A 396 -12.72 -20.90 14.75
N GLY A 397 -12.20 -20.76 13.51
CA GLY A 397 -11.03 -21.48 13.04
C GLY A 397 -11.29 -22.71 12.17
N GLY A 398 -12.56 -23.08 11.92
CA GLY A 398 -12.94 -24.25 11.10
C GLY A 398 -13.00 -23.99 9.60
N GLY A 399 -13.03 -22.73 9.19
CA GLY A 399 -13.15 -22.34 7.79
C GLY A 399 -14.57 -22.43 7.22
N GLN A 400 -15.58 -22.65 8.07
CA GLN A 400 -17.00 -22.59 7.73
C GLN A 400 -17.47 -21.14 7.67
N LYS A 401 -18.63 -20.89 7.08
CA LYS A 401 -19.27 -19.58 7.05
C LYS A 401 -20.66 -19.66 7.64
N ILE A 402 -21.00 -18.72 8.51
CA ILE A 402 -22.35 -18.55 9.05
C ILE A 402 -22.79 -17.10 8.89
N ARG A 403 -24.06 -16.90 8.58
CA ARG A 403 -24.72 -15.60 8.52
C ARG A 403 -26.12 -15.72 9.08
N LEU A 404 -26.43 -14.88 10.04
CA LEU A 404 -27.77 -14.70 10.59
C LEU A 404 -28.22 -13.30 10.24
N ARG A 405 -29.36 -13.20 9.56
CA ARG A 405 -30.02 -11.92 9.20
C ARG A 405 -31.43 -11.91 9.74
N VAL A 406 -31.78 -10.82 10.39
CA VAL A 406 -33.13 -10.51 10.85
C VAL A 406 -33.54 -9.20 10.19
N GLN A 407 -34.65 -9.21 9.49
CA GLN A 407 -35.23 -8.04 8.84
C GLN A 407 -36.65 -7.85 9.35
N LEU A 408 -36.94 -6.67 9.87
CA LEU A 408 -38.25 -6.30 10.46
C LEU A 408 -38.84 -5.15 9.64
N GLY A 409 -39.92 -5.41 8.94
CA GLY A 409 -40.74 -4.42 8.27
C GLY A 409 -42.08 -4.25 8.98
N THR A 410 -42.82 -3.23 8.62
CA THR A 410 -44.18 -2.95 9.19
C THR A 410 -45.20 -4.03 8.86
N GLN A 411 -45.02 -4.75 7.74
CA GLN A 411 -45.97 -5.79 7.28
C GLN A 411 -45.34 -7.18 7.19
N ARG A 412 -43.99 -7.27 7.13
CA ARG A 412 -43.28 -8.50 6.92
C ARG A 412 -42.06 -8.59 7.84
N GLN A 413 -41.79 -9.79 8.35
CA GLN A 413 -40.61 -10.13 9.13
C GLN A 413 -39.91 -11.29 8.44
N ASP A 414 -38.60 -11.14 8.18
CA ASP A 414 -37.79 -12.17 7.55
C ASP A 414 -36.64 -12.57 8.49
N TYR A 415 -36.43 -13.86 8.64
CA TYR A 415 -35.34 -14.44 9.39
C TYR A 415 -34.57 -15.38 8.47
N GLU A 416 -33.28 -15.14 8.30
CA GLU A 416 -32.42 -15.98 7.48
C GLU A 416 -31.24 -16.51 8.29
N LEU A 417 -31.02 -17.81 8.25
CA LEU A 417 -29.80 -18.46 8.72
C LEU A 417 -29.13 -19.17 7.55
N PHE A 418 -27.97 -18.69 7.17
CA PHE A 418 -27.15 -19.27 6.12
C PHE A 418 -25.89 -19.89 6.74
N PHE A 419 -25.63 -21.17 6.44
CA PHE A 419 -24.44 -21.91 6.84
C PHE A 419 -23.79 -22.53 5.60
N THR A 420 -22.45 -22.45 5.50
CA THR A 420 -21.70 -23.09 4.42
C THR A 420 -20.45 -23.78 4.96
N GLU A 421 -20.32 -25.07 4.65
CA GLU A 421 -19.08 -25.83 4.76
C GLU A 421 -18.41 -25.94 3.38
N PRO A 422 -17.31 -25.19 3.12
CA PRO A 422 -16.69 -25.15 1.78
C PRO A 422 -15.89 -26.43 1.44
N TRP A 423 -15.57 -27.25 2.44
CA TRP A 423 -14.81 -28.49 2.27
C TRP A 423 -15.54 -29.67 2.93
N PHE A 424 -16.74 -29.95 2.45
CA PHE A 424 -17.57 -31.02 2.99
C PHE A 424 -16.90 -32.40 2.83
N LEU A 425 -16.82 -33.13 3.91
CA LEU A 425 -16.13 -34.45 4.02
C LEU A 425 -14.64 -34.37 3.58
N GLY A 426 -13.98 -33.24 3.78
CA GLY A 426 -12.56 -33.07 3.42
C GLY A 426 -12.28 -32.95 1.91
N ARG A 427 -13.32 -32.82 1.10
CA ARG A 427 -13.24 -32.66 -0.35
C ARG A 427 -13.61 -31.21 -0.72
N LYS A 428 -13.09 -30.71 -1.83
CA LYS A 428 -13.43 -29.38 -2.35
C LYS A 428 -14.87 -29.36 -2.91
N LEU A 429 -15.81 -29.60 -2.01
CA LEU A 429 -17.24 -29.65 -2.26
C LEU A 429 -17.92 -28.73 -1.23
N ALA A 430 -18.59 -27.68 -1.66
CA ALA A 430 -19.31 -26.79 -0.77
C ALA A 430 -20.73 -27.34 -0.48
N LEU A 431 -21.03 -27.50 0.82
CA LEU A 431 -22.40 -27.77 1.28
C LEU A 431 -22.94 -26.48 1.90
N GLY A 432 -24.05 -25.98 1.35
CA GLY A 432 -24.77 -24.82 1.87
C GLY A 432 -26.14 -25.21 2.38
N VAL A 433 -26.52 -24.67 3.55
CA VAL A 433 -27.88 -24.79 4.12
C VAL A 433 -28.40 -23.37 4.35
N ASN A 434 -29.61 -23.12 3.85
CA ASN A 434 -30.28 -21.83 4.04
C ASN A 434 -31.66 -22.10 4.63
N LEU A 435 -31.94 -21.48 5.77
CA LEU A 435 -33.23 -21.57 6.48
C LEU A 435 -33.86 -20.17 6.48
N TYR A 436 -35.11 -20.13 6.07
CA TYR A 436 -35.90 -18.86 6.03
C TYR A 436 -37.03 -18.93 7.06
#